data_4fd09dc9b5489e38b87ad404eff1563d
#
_entry.id   4fd09dc9b5489e38b87ad404eff1563d
#
_cell.length_a   1.000
_cell.length_b   1.000
_cell.length_c   1.000
_cell.angle_alpha   90.00
_cell.angle_beta   90.00
_cell.angle_gamma   90.00
#
_symmetry.space_group_name_H-M   'P 1'
#
loop_
_entity.id
_entity.type
_entity.pdbx_description
1 polymer ?
#
loop_
_entity_poly.entity_id
_entity_poly.type
_entity_poly.pdbx_seq_one_letter_code
_entity_poly.pdbx_strand_id
1 'polypeptide(L)'
;PGSDTARSLDSSGALVGTTFTNFPYLDFLAPFFPNGLPPTIIQGVTFEDYVTAQDILPVSRNEDQGISLEMNKSFDNGVTLTSVSAFRSFDTYDYIDVDFTDTALADRYNDASQHSFSQELRFAGEFGQRSNWVAGAYYFQQTVKSNTRTTGGSDFPAYVNAVEPALAGFYQQLLNAGVPVTAPAPAGMFADDIVNQEHDGYAVFGQIDWSISESLTATLGARFTDETKKINTVYTQTHNAGEPNFAAIIGYLLGVPGIPADVLIPVTQDPGWAAYQYAPFAPRDNVNDKLEDDQVTGTAKLTWYPVEGQMVYASYSTGYKSGGTNADRIWDYLPQ
;
A
#
# COMPACT_ATOMS: atom_id res chain seq x y z
N PRO A 1 -3.47 -7.79 -10.46
CA PRO A 1 -3.97 -9.13 -10.80
C PRO A 1 -3.38 -9.70 -12.08
N GLY A 2 -2.46 -9.05 -12.77
CA GLY A 2 -2.01 -9.49 -14.08
C GLY A 2 -0.60 -10.02 -14.19
N SER A 3 0.28 -9.71 -13.26
CA SER A 3 1.69 -10.05 -13.43
C SER A 3 1.98 -11.55 -13.35
N ASP A 4 1.28 -12.29 -12.50
CA ASP A 4 1.53 -13.71 -12.33
C ASP A 4 0.90 -14.57 -13.43
N THR A 5 -0.14 -14.09 -14.07
CA THR A 5 -0.77 -14.76 -15.21
C THR A 5 -0.05 -14.48 -16.52
N ALA A 6 0.81 -13.48 -16.58
CA ALA A 6 1.54 -13.08 -17.75
C ALA A 6 2.78 -13.94 -18.06
N ARG A 7 3.16 -14.86 -17.17
CA ARG A 7 4.39 -15.64 -17.31
C ARG A 7 4.10 -17.14 -17.39
N SER A 8 4.02 -17.68 -18.61
CA SER A 8 4.14 -19.12 -18.83
C SER A 8 5.59 -19.44 -19.12
N LEU A 9 6.22 -20.18 -18.23
CA LEU A 9 7.55 -20.74 -18.44
C LEU A 9 7.42 -22.18 -18.87
N ASP A 10 8.25 -22.64 -19.81
CA ASP A 10 8.39 -24.05 -20.11
C ASP A 10 9.21 -24.79 -19.06
N SER A 11 9.41 -26.09 -19.24
CA SER A 11 10.17 -26.91 -18.31
C SER A 11 11.67 -26.55 -18.23
N SER A 12 12.17 -25.69 -19.13
CA SER A 12 13.55 -25.17 -19.10
C SER A 12 13.64 -23.80 -18.42
N GLY A 13 12.50 -23.23 -17.98
CA GLY A 13 12.43 -21.87 -17.45
C GLY A 13 12.42 -20.79 -18.53
N ALA A 14 12.34 -21.17 -19.81
CA ALA A 14 12.19 -20.20 -20.89
C ALA A 14 10.76 -19.66 -20.94
N LEU A 15 10.62 -18.37 -21.22
CA LEU A 15 9.34 -17.70 -21.38
C LEU A 15 8.67 -18.24 -22.64
N VAL A 16 7.70 -19.13 -22.49
CA VAL A 16 6.94 -19.72 -23.60
C VAL A 16 5.60 -19.04 -23.72
N GLY A 17 5.48 -18.16 -24.48
CA GLY A 17 4.18 -17.54 -24.61
C GLY A 17 3.82 -16.82 -23.34
N THR A 18 3.74 -15.60 -23.45
CA THR A 18 3.16 -14.80 -22.43
C THR A 18 1.68 -14.79 -22.66
N THR A 19 0.94 -14.65 -21.63
CA THR A 19 -0.44 -14.21 -21.71
C THR A 19 -0.56 -12.97 -22.59
N PHE A 20 0.53 -12.22 -22.79
CA PHE A 20 0.61 -11.10 -23.73
C PHE A 20 0.59 -11.53 -25.19
N THR A 21 1.17 -12.67 -25.59
CA THR A 21 1.02 -13.19 -26.96
C THR A 21 -0.38 -13.72 -27.23
N ASN A 22 -1.10 -14.09 -26.19
CA ASN A 22 -2.49 -14.52 -26.26
C ASN A 22 -3.47 -13.41 -25.88
N PHE A 23 -2.97 -12.21 -25.60
CA PHE A 23 -3.83 -11.06 -25.37
C PHE A 23 -4.34 -10.55 -26.72
N PRO A 24 -5.65 -10.72 -27.01
CA PRO A 24 -6.21 -10.34 -28.31
C PRO A 24 -5.97 -8.87 -28.68
N TYR A 25 -5.63 -8.02 -27.72
CA TYR A 25 -5.40 -6.62 -27.99
C TYR A 25 -3.96 -6.22 -28.31
N LEU A 26 -2.97 -7.12 -28.25
CA LEU A 26 -1.68 -6.79 -28.85
C LEU A 26 -1.81 -6.65 -30.37
N ASP A 27 -2.54 -7.56 -31.01
CA ASP A 27 -2.88 -7.41 -32.43
C ASP A 27 -3.80 -6.22 -32.69
N PHE A 28 -4.65 -5.91 -31.72
CA PHE A 28 -5.57 -4.79 -31.72
C PHE A 28 -4.84 -3.45 -31.50
N LEU A 29 -3.82 -3.41 -30.68
CA LEU A 29 -3.02 -2.22 -30.40
C LEU A 29 -2.04 -1.90 -31.54
N ALA A 30 -1.59 -2.90 -32.31
CA ALA A 30 -0.61 -2.73 -33.37
C ALA A 30 -0.88 -1.54 -34.34
N PRO A 31 -2.12 -1.27 -34.79
CA PRO A 31 -2.43 -0.13 -35.63
C PRO A 31 -2.22 1.25 -35.01
N PHE A 32 -2.18 1.33 -33.66
CA PHE A 32 -2.06 2.58 -32.92
C PHE A 32 -0.62 2.94 -32.57
N PHE A 33 0.30 2.03 -32.81
CA PHE A 33 1.73 2.24 -32.63
C PHE A 33 2.42 2.27 -33.99
N PRO A 34 2.56 3.44 -34.62
CA PRO A 34 3.10 3.56 -35.97
C PRO A 34 4.56 3.10 -36.10
N ASN A 35 5.26 2.99 -34.98
CA ASN A 35 6.63 2.47 -34.91
C ASN A 35 6.70 0.98 -34.53
N GLY A 36 5.58 0.29 -34.54
CA GLY A 36 5.43 -1.09 -34.09
C GLY A 36 5.04 -1.17 -32.63
N LEU A 37 4.34 -2.25 -32.27
CA LEU A 37 4.14 -2.58 -30.85
C LEU A 37 5.50 -2.68 -30.21
N PRO A 38 5.68 -2.06 -29.02
CA PRO A 38 6.89 -2.26 -28.27
C PRO A 38 7.10 -3.77 -28.06
N PRO A 39 8.35 -4.24 -28.08
CA PRO A 39 8.64 -5.64 -27.81
C PRO A 39 8.37 -5.97 -26.36
N THR A 40 7.10 -5.94 -25.96
CA THR A 40 6.64 -6.34 -24.64
C THR A 40 6.98 -7.79 -24.32
N ILE A 41 7.48 -8.51 -25.32
CA ILE A 41 7.88 -9.91 -25.23
C ILE A 41 9.28 -10.06 -25.77
N ILE A 42 10.20 -10.23 -24.89
CA ILE A 42 11.56 -10.60 -25.23
C ILE A 42 11.56 -12.10 -25.49
N GLN A 43 11.50 -12.50 -26.75
CA GLN A 43 11.53 -13.92 -27.14
C GLN A 43 12.95 -14.47 -27.00
N GLY A 44 13.06 -15.72 -26.56
CA GLY A 44 14.32 -16.45 -26.52
C GLY A 44 15.24 -16.12 -25.33
N VAL A 45 14.75 -15.36 -24.37
CA VAL A 45 15.43 -15.16 -23.07
C VAL A 45 14.85 -16.07 -22.01
N THR A 46 15.68 -16.52 -21.09
CA THR A 46 15.26 -17.24 -19.90
C THR A 46 15.03 -16.27 -18.77
N PHE A 47 14.34 -16.69 -17.72
CA PHE A 47 14.17 -15.91 -16.49
C PHE A 47 15.52 -15.50 -15.86
N GLU A 48 16.58 -16.29 -16.08
CA GLU A 48 17.93 -16.05 -15.55
C GLU A 48 18.68 -14.94 -16.29
N ASP A 49 18.22 -14.51 -17.46
CA ASP A 49 18.85 -13.43 -18.21
C ASP A 49 18.57 -12.05 -17.62
N TYR A 50 17.60 -11.94 -16.69
CA TYR A 50 17.24 -10.69 -16.00
C TYR A 50 16.97 -9.51 -16.93
N VAL A 51 16.38 -9.77 -18.07
CA VAL A 51 16.07 -8.74 -19.08
C VAL A 51 14.65 -8.23 -18.85
N THR A 52 14.49 -6.93 -18.90
CA THR A 52 13.17 -6.26 -18.82
C THR A 52 13.07 -5.20 -19.92
N ALA A 53 11.86 -4.95 -20.38
CA ALA A 53 11.55 -3.82 -21.27
C ALA A 53 10.86 -2.74 -20.41
N GLN A 54 11.39 -1.52 -20.47
CA GLN A 54 10.86 -0.36 -19.73
C GLN A 54 11.15 0.90 -20.52
N ASP A 55 10.24 1.86 -20.50
CA ASP A 55 10.42 3.16 -21.15
C ASP A 55 11.18 4.16 -20.25
N ILE A 56 11.20 3.91 -18.96
CA ILE A 56 11.92 4.72 -17.97
C ILE A 56 12.96 3.89 -17.21
N LEU A 57 14.01 4.54 -16.72
CA LEU A 57 14.97 3.92 -15.81
C LEU A 57 14.46 4.03 -14.37
N PRO A 58 14.10 2.91 -13.72
CA PRO A 58 13.63 2.93 -12.34
C PRO A 58 14.68 3.47 -11.39
N VAL A 59 14.25 4.20 -10.39
CA VAL A 59 15.09 4.72 -9.31
C VAL A 59 14.49 4.29 -7.99
N SER A 60 15.32 3.73 -7.11
CA SER A 60 14.97 3.48 -5.70
C SER A 60 16.08 3.99 -4.80
N ARG A 61 15.70 4.81 -3.84
CA ARG A 61 16.61 5.38 -2.83
C ARG A 61 15.98 5.19 -1.48
N ASN A 62 16.73 4.62 -0.56
CA ASN A 62 16.31 4.42 0.81
C ASN A 62 17.39 4.94 1.75
N GLU A 63 16.98 5.75 2.71
CA GLU A 63 17.83 6.22 3.79
C GLU A 63 17.20 5.85 5.12
N ASP A 64 17.94 5.13 5.95
CA ASP A 64 17.51 4.66 7.26
C ASP A 64 18.56 5.05 8.30
N GLN A 65 18.14 5.79 9.30
CA GLN A 65 19.01 6.25 10.36
C GLN A 65 18.30 6.20 11.70
N GLY A 66 19.07 6.01 12.76
CA GLY A 66 18.50 5.97 14.09
C GLY A 66 19.53 6.04 15.18
N ILE A 67 19.04 6.35 16.37
CA ILE A 67 19.84 6.35 17.60
C ILE A 67 19.04 5.67 18.70
N SER A 68 19.73 4.88 19.51
CA SER A 68 19.14 4.31 20.71
C SER A 68 20.06 4.50 21.91
N LEU A 69 19.45 4.65 23.06
CA LEU A 69 20.12 4.75 24.36
C LEU A 69 19.51 3.73 25.31
N GLU A 70 20.35 2.85 25.83
CA GLU A 70 19.99 1.94 26.89
C GLU A 70 20.71 2.32 28.19
N MET A 71 19.96 2.39 29.28
CA MET A 71 20.50 2.65 30.62
C MET A 71 20.02 1.56 31.56
N ASN A 72 20.97 0.99 32.31
CA ASN A 72 20.71 -0.04 33.30
C ASN A 72 21.13 0.44 34.69
N LYS A 73 20.26 0.27 35.68
CA LYS A 73 20.53 0.59 37.09
C LYS A 73 20.13 -0.59 37.95
N SER A 74 21.09 -1.20 38.58
CA SER A 74 20.84 -2.20 39.63
C SER A 74 20.73 -1.51 40.99
N PHE A 75 19.78 -1.95 41.80
CA PHE A 75 19.52 -1.48 43.17
C PHE A 75 19.97 -2.56 44.17
N ASP A 76 20.25 -2.14 45.39
CA ASP A 76 20.76 -3.03 46.45
C ASP A 76 19.74 -4.13 46.82
N ASN A 77 18.48 -3.94 46.54
CA ASN A 77 17.41 -4.93 46.75
C ASN A 77 17.29 -5.98 45.67
N GLY A 78 18.25 -6.05 44.70
CA GLY A 78 18.27 -7.02 43.60
C GLY A 78 17.39 -6.66 42.42
N VAL A 79 16.70 -5.51 42.43
CA VAL A 79 15.90 -5.03 41.31
C VAL A 79 16.83 -4.32 40.29
N THR A 80 16.61 -4.55 39.04
CA THR A 80 17.25 -3.82 37.94
C THR A 80 16.22 -3.02 37.19
N LEU A 81 16.48 -1.73 37.01
CA LEU A 81 15.75 -0.85 36.08
C LEU A 81 16.51 -0.80 34.76
N THR A 82 15.83 -1.07 33.66
CA THR A 82 16.29 -0.84 32.29
C THR A 82 15.42 0.23 31.66
N SER A 83 16.05 1.23 31.06
CA SER A 83 15.39 2.25 30.23
C SER A 83 15.95 2.19 28.83
N VAL A 84 15.10 2.03 27.82
CA VAL A 84 15.49 2.05 26.40
C VAL A 84 14.72 3.14 25.70
N SER A 85 15.45 4.11 25.15
CA SER A 85 14.90 5.17 24.30
C SER A 85 15.43 4.99 22.90
N ALA A 86 14.60 5.06 21.89
CA ALA A 86 15.02 4.96 20.50
C ALA A 86 14.29 5.97 19.62
N PHE A 87 15.03 6.51 18.65
CA PHE A 87 14.50 7.32 17.56
C PHE A 87 14.98 6.72 16.25
N ARG A 88 14.09 6.64 15.25
CA ARG A 88 14.41 6.16 13.91
C ARG A 88 13.73 7.02 12.87
N SER A 89 14.45 7.32 11.78
CA SER A 89 13.97 7.97 10.57
C SER A 89 14.22 7.06 9.39
N PHE A 90 13.23 6.93 8.55
CA PHE A 90 13.32 6.19 7.28
C PHE A 90 12.71 7.06 6.18
N ASP A 91 13.48 7.29 5.13
CA ASP A 91 13.06 8.06 3.96
C ASP A 91 13.24 7.19 2.72
N THR A 92 12.25 7.18 1.84
CA THR A 92 12.32 6.43 0.58
C THR A 92 11.79 7.26 -0.57
N TYR A 93 12.45 7.14 -1.70
CA TYR A 93 12.00 7.66 -2.98
C TYR A 93 12.11 6.58 -4.03
N ASP A 94 10.97 6.21 -4.62
CA ASP A 94 10.88 5.24 -5.70
C ASP A 94 10.25 5.90 -6.93
N TYR A 95 10.85 5.71 -8.10
CA TYR A 95 10.30 6.08 -9.40
C TYR A 95 10.30 4.84 -10.28
N ILE A 96 9.13 4.43 -10.71
CA ILE A 96 8.93 3.16 -11.40
C ILE A 96 8.04 3.32 -12.62
N ASP A 97 8.27 2.48 -13.61
CA ASP A 97 7.35 2.14 -14.67
C ASP A 97 6.25 1.23 -14.08
N VAL A 98 4.98 1.62 -14.21
CA VAL A 98 3.84 0.86 -13.66
C VAL A 98 3.18 -0.07 -14.66
N ASP A 99 3.41 0.12 -15.94
CA ASP A 99 2.87 -0.75 -16.98
C ASP A 99 3.83 -1.89 -17.36
N PHE A 100 5.11 -1.80 -16.95
CA PHE A 100 6.15 -2.80 -17.16
C PHE A 100 6.40 -3.13 -18.63
N THR A 101 6.26 -2.13 -19.52
CA THR A 101 6.50 -2.23 -20.95
C THR A 101 7.49 -1.15 -21.41
N ASP A 102 7.90 -1.18 -22.66
CA ASP A 102 8.69 -0.11 -23.26
C ASP A 102 7.80 0.96 -23.94
N THR A 103 6.51 0.95 -23.64
CA THR A 103 5.52 1.93 -24.10
C THR A 103 5.29 2.93 -22.96
N ALA A 104 5.34 4.21 -23.25
CA ALA A 104 5.13 5.25 -22.26
C ALA A 104 3.63 5.39 -21.88
N LEU A 105 3.08 4.39 -21.16
CA LEU A 105 1.69 4.38 -20.73
C LEU A 105 1.52 5.03 -19.37
N ALA A 106 2.31 4.64 -18.36
CA ALA A 106 2.20 5.22 -17.04
C ALA A 106 3.47 5.07 -16.22
N ASP A 107 3.81 6.09 -15.48
CA ASP A 107 4.85 6.08 -14.46
C ASP A 107 4.30 6.45 -13.09
N ARG A 108 5.06 6.10 -12.06
CA ARG A 108 4.71 6.42 -10.68
C ARG A 108 5.95 6.76 -9.87
N TYR A 109 5.90 7.85 -9.13
CA TYR A 109 6.83 8.03 -8.03
C TYR A 109 6.11 7.90 -6.68
N ASN A 110 6.86 7.48 -5.68
CA ASN A 110 6.48 7.49 -4.28
C ASN A 110 7.62 8.12 -3.47
N ASP A 111 7.31 9.19 -2.75
CA ASP A 111 8.20 9.86 -1.82
C ASP A 111 7.59 9.71 -0.42
N ALA A 112 8.23 8.92 0.42
CA ALA A 112 7.69 8.63 1.74
C ALA A 112 8.73 8.79 2.83
N SER A 113 8.27 9.29 3.98
CA SER A 113 9.08 9.43 5.19
C SER A 113 8.36 8.85 6.40
N GLN A 114 9.13 8.25 7.28
CA GLN A 114 8.66 7.72 8.55
C GLN A 114 9.59 8.15 9.67
N HIS A 115 9.04 8.71 10.72
CA HIS A 115 9.75 9.00 11.96
C HIS A 115 9.09 8.26 13.09
N SER A 116 9.88 7.64 13.95
CA SER A 116 9.36 6.95 15.13
C SER A 116 10.20 7.24 16.37
N PHE A 117 9.53 7.29 17.50
CA PHE A 117 10.12 7.36 18.82
C PHE A 117 9.53 6.24 19.66
N SER A 118 10.37 5.60 20.47
CA SER A 118 9.92 4.63 21.47
C SER A 118 10.65 4.80 22.78
N GLN A 119 9.94 4.53 23.88
CA GLN A 119 10.47 4.50 25.21
C GLN A 119 9.95 3.26 25.94
N GLU A 120 10.88 2.47 26.47
CA GLU A 120 10.56 1.37 27.36
C GLU A 120 11.20 1.60 28.74
N LEU A 121 10.42 1.39 29.78
CA LEU A 121 10.90 1.30 31.15
C LEU A 121 10.56 -0.07 31.70
N ARG A 122 11.55 -0.79 32.18
CA ARG A 122 11.41 -2.18 32.61
C ARG A 122 12.11 -2.37 33.96
N PHE A 123 11.39 -2.94 34.87
CA PHE A 123 11.92 -3.41 36.13
C PHE A 123 11.96 -4.93 36.14
N ALA A 124 13.07 -5.50 36.53
CA ALA A 124 13.24 -6.94 36.66
C ALA A 124 13.89 -7.28 37.98
N GLY A 125 13.53 -8.40 38.56
CA GLY A 125 14.06 -8.83 39.84
C GLY A 125 13.64 -10.25 40.21
N GLU A 126 14.06 -10.66 41.37
CA GLU A 126 13.70 -11.96 41.96
C GLU A 126 12.74 -11.74 43.13
N PHE A 127 11.79 -12.66 43.27
CA PHE A 127 10.94 -12.74 44.44
C PHE A 127 11.19 -14.05 45.17
N GLY A 128 11.94 -13.97 46.25
CA GLY A 128 12.49 -15.15 46.92
C GLY A 128 13.54 -15.86 46.04
N GLN A 129 13.72 -17.17 46.26
CA GLN A 129 14.69 -17.98 45.52
C GLN A 129 14.10 -18.72 44.30
N ARG A 130 12.81 -18.55 44.02
CA ARG A 130 12.07 -19.38 43.07
C ARG A 130 11.31 -18.61 42.03
N SER A 131 11.36 -17.29 42.05
CA SER A 131 10.56 -16.51 41.10
C SER A 131 11.36 -15.36 40.52
N ASN A 132 11.41 -15.29 39.17
CA ASN A 132 11.90 -14.13 38.45
C ASN A 132 10.70 -13.37 37.91
N TRP A 133 10.76 -12.06 37.92
CA TRP A 133 9.70 -11.24 37.40
C TRP A 133 10.24 -10.07 36.58
N VAL A 134 9.44 -9.64 35.62
CA VAL A 134 9.63 -8.40 34.87
C VAL A 134 8.29 -7.66 34.82
N ALA A 135 8.35 -6.34 34.97
CA ALA A 135 7.20 -5.47 34.74
C ALA A 135 7.68 -4.18 34.07
N GLY A 136 6.88 -3.63 33.20
CA GLY A 136 7.29 -2.46 32.44
C GLY A 136 6.15 -1.69 31.81
N ALA A 137 6.55 -0.55 31.24
CA ALA A 137 5.70 0.29 30.43
C ALA A 137 6.42 0.62 29.12
N TYR A 138 5.66 0.77 28.08
CA TYR A 138 6.13 1.09 26.74
C TYR A 138 5.30 2.22 26.16
N TYR A 139 5.98 3.15 25.49
CA TYR A 139 5.39 4.21 24.68
C TYR A 139 5.97 4.15 23.28
N PHE A 140 5.13 4.37 22.30
CA PHE A 140 5.50 4.42 20.90
C PHE A 140 4.76 5.55 20.20
N GLN A 141 5.47 6.29 19.38
CA GLN A 141 4.91 7.29 18.49
C GLN A 141 5.53 7.11 17.09
N GLN A 142 4.70 7.21 16.08
CA GLN A 142 5.16 7.15 14.68
C GLN A 142 4.36 8.13 13.83
N THR A 143 5.06 8.80 12.93
CA THR A 143 4.47 9.60 11.86
C THR A 143 4.93 9.04 10.53
N VAL A 144 3.99 8.77 9.63
CA VAL A 144 4.24 8.37 8.24
C VAL A 144 3.64 9.42 7.32
N LYS A 145 4.45 9.89 6.38
CA LYS A 145 4.01 10.75 5.28
C LYS A 145 4.36 10.07 3.98
N SER A 146 3.43 10.04 3.05
CA SER A 146 3.66 9.51 1.72
C SER A 146 3.02 10.43 0.70
N ASN A 147 3.76 10.71 -0.36
CA ASN A 147 3.29 11.44 -1.53
C ASN A 147 3.54 10.56 -2.74
N THR A 148 2.48 10.04 -3.32
CA THR A 148 2.53 9.20 -4.51
C THR A 148 1.88 9.94 -5.65
N ARG A 149 2.57 10.01 -6.81
CA ARG A 149 1.99 10.51 -8.05
C ARG A 149 2.04 9.42 -9.10
N THR A 150 0.93 9.17 -9.74
CA THR A 150 0.84 8.37 -10.96
C THR A 150 0.59 9.31 -12.13
N THR A 151 1.37 9.16 -13.20
CA THR A 151 1.28 10.01 -14.40
C THR A 151 0.96 9.16 -15.62
N GLY A 152 0.05 9.61 -16.45
CA GLY A 152 -0.21 9.02 -17.76
C GLY A 152 0.83 9.48 -18.79
N GLY A 153 1.51 8.54 -19.40
CA GLY A 153 2.58 8.77 -20.37
C GLY A 153 2.10 9.29 -21.72
N SER A 154 3.04 9.49 -22.66
CA SER A 154 2.75 10.03 -24.00
C SER A 154 1.88 9.09 -24.84
N ASP A 155 1.97 7.80 -24.64
CA ASP A 155 1.23 6.79 -25.39
C ASP A 155 -0.12 6.41 -24.76
N PHE A 156 -0.38 6.92 -23.53
CA PHE A 156 -1.63 6.64 -22.82
C PHE A 156 -2.89 7.02 -23.60
N PRO A 157 -2.98 8.19 -24.29
CA PRO A 157 -4.14 8.53 -25.11
C PRO A 157 -4.37 7.55 -26.27
N ALA A 158 -3.32 7.07 -26.90
CA ALA A 158 -3.42 6.09 -27.98
C ALA A 158 -3.92 4.75 -27.46
N TYR A 159 -3.41 4.32 -26.32
CA TYR A 159 -3.86 3.11 -25.65
C TYR A 159 -5.35 3.16 -25.30
N VAL A 160 -5.81 4.26 -24.69
CA VAL A 160 -7.22 4.44 -24.33
C VAL A 160 -8.13 4.41 -25.56
N ASN A 161 -7.74 5.12 -26.61
CA ASN A 161 -8.49 5.13 -27.88
C ASN A 161 -8.56 3.73 -28.52
N ALA A 162 -7.54 2.92 -28.30
CA ALA A 162 -7.47 1.57 -28.83
C ALA A 162 -8.36 0.59 -28.05
N VAL A 163 -8.39 0.72 -26.72
CA VAL A 163 -9.18 -0.13 -25.83
C VAL A 163 -10.68 0.20 -25.96
N GLU A 164 -11.01 1.49 -26.16
CA GLU A 164 -12.37 1.99 -26.20
C GLU A 164 -12.65 2.76 -27.52
N PRO A 165 -12.58 2.11 -28.70
CA PRO A 165 -12.67 2.80 -29.99
C PRO A 165 -14.03 3.45 -30.26
N ALA A 166 -15.12 2.87 -29.72
CA ALA A 166 -16.45 3.45 -29.87
C ALA A 166 -16.51 4.81 -29.17
N LEU A 167 -15.87 4.90 -28.05
CA LEU A 167 -15.76 6.06 -27.22
C LEU A 167 -14.87 7.13 -27.84
N ALA A 168 -13.70 6.74 -28.32
CA ALA A 168 -12.81 7.61 -29.06
C ALA A 168 -13.52 8.21 -30.28
N GLY A 169 -14.29 7.38 -31.02
CA GLY A 169 -15.10 7.82 -32.14
C GLY A 169 -16.18 8.82 -31.76
N PHE A 170 -16.84 8.60 -30.63
CA PHE A 170 -17.86 9.51 -30.09
C PHE A 170 -17.24 10.86 -29.70
N TYR A 171 -16.14 10.87 -28.98
CA TYR A 171 -15.42 12.10 -28.62
C TYR A 171 -14.97 12.89 -29.86
N GLN A 172 -14.48 12.19 -30.87
CA GLN A 172 -14.09 12.84 -32.12
C GLN A 172 -15.30 13.51 -32.82
N GLN A 173 -16.48 12.88 -32.76
CA GLN A 173 -17.70 13.50 -33.29
C GLN A 173 -18.08 14.77 -32.53
N LEU A 174 -17.99 14.74 -31.17
CA LEU A 174 -18.23 15.91 -30.35
C LEU A 174 -17.26 17.06 -30.68
N LEU A 175 -15.99 16.76 -30.79
CA LEU A 175 -14.96 17.75 -31.17
C LEU A 175 -15.23 18.34 -32.56
N ASN A 176 -15.57 17.51 -33.56
CA ASN A 176 -15.92 17.95 -34.89
C ASN A 176 -17.20 18.80 -34.94
N ALA A 177 -18.10 18.59 -34.00
CA ALA A 177 -19.31 19.39 -33.80
C ALA A 177 -19.06 20.69 -33.01
N GLY A 178 -17.82 20.94 -32.56
CA GLY A 178 -17.48 22.13 -31.79
C GLY A 178 -17.94 22.08 -30.34
N VAL A 179 -18.26 20.87 -29.82
CA VAL A 179 -18.62 20.71 -28.41
C VAL A 179 -17.37 20.86 -27.56
N PRO A 180 -17.36 21.69 -26.51
CA PRO A 180 -16.18 21.92 -25.66
C PRO A 180 -15.97 20.74 -24.71
N VAL A 181 -15.47 19.62 -25.23
CA VAL A 181 -15.09 18.44 -24.46
C VAL A 181 -13.57 18.34 -24.37
N THR A 182 -13.11 17.85 -23.23
CA THR A 182 -11.69 17.54 -23.03
C THR A 182 -11.43 16.08 -23.40
N ALA A 183 -10.28 15.80 -24.00
CA ALA A 183 -9.86 14.42 -24.27
C ALA A 183 -9.93 13.59 -22.97
N PRO A 184 -10.47 12.38 -23.00
CA PRO A 184 -10.73 11.59 -21.80
C PRO A 184 -9.45 11.16 -21.07
N ALA A 185 -8.35 11.07 -21.76
CA ALA A 185 -7.08 10.61 -21.21
C ALA A 185 -5.90 11.32 -21.89
N PRO A 186 -5.67 12.61 -21.64
CA PRO A 186 -4.56 13.33 -22.23
C PRO A 186 -3.23 12.83 -21.64
N ALA A 187 -2.18 12.88 -22.46
CA ALA A 187 -0.82 12.67 -21.96
C ALA A 187 -0.48 13.68 -20.85
N GLY A 188 0.24 13.22 -19.85
CA GLY A 188 0.61 14.04 -18.70
C GLY A 188 -0.50 14.24 -17.67
N MET A 189 -1.64 13.58 -17.83
CA MET A 189 -2.61 13.51 -16.72
C MET A 189 -1.98 12.88 -15.50
N PHE A 190 -2.37 13.30 -14.29
CA PHE A 190 -1.80 12.75 -13.08
C PHE A 190 -2.82 12.65 -11.95
N ALA A 191 -2.50 11.81 -11.00
CA ALA A 191 -3.17 11.72 -9.71
C ALA A 191 -2.14 11.72 -8.59
N ASP A 192 -2.38 12.56 -7.58
CA ASP A 192 -1.59 12.64 -6.36
C ASP A 192 -2.37 12.03 -5.20
N ASP A 193 -1.68 11.19 -4.45
CA ASP A 193 -2.17 10.58 -3.22
C ASP A 193 -1.23 10.98 -2.09
N ILE A 194 -1.67 11.95 -1.29
CA ILE A 194 -0.94 12.43 -0.12
C ILE A 194 -1.56 11.77 1.11
N VAL A 195 -0.76 11.02 1.84
CA VAL A 195 -1.17 10.30 3.04
C VAL A 195 -0.34 10.77 4.23
N ASN A 196 -1.00 11.18 5.30
CA ASN A 196 -0.38 11.46 6.58
C ASN A 196 -1.00 10.55 7.62
N GLN A 197 -0.18 9.77 8.32
CA GLN A 197 -0.63 8.92 9.41
C GLN A 197 0.17 9.22 10.67
N GLU A 198 -0.53 9.39 11.78
CA GLU A 198 0.02 9.46 13.12
C GLU A 198 -0.41 8.22 13.89
N HIS A 199 0.50 7.61 14.62
CA HIS A 199 0.26 6.46 15.45
C HIS A 199 0.90 6.67 16.82
N ASP A 200 0.08 6.64 17.86
CA ASP A 200 0.49 6.67 19.27
C ASP A 200 0.07 5.36 19.92
N GLY A 201 0.95 4.79 20.73
CA GLY A 201 0.68 3.54 21.44
C GLY A 201 1.29 3.53 22.84
N TYR A 202 0.54 2.99 23.77
CA TYR A 202 0.96 2.78 25.16
C TYR A 202 0.75 1.33 25.54
N ALA A 203 1.66 0.79 26.33
CA ALA A 203 1.43 -0.51 26.92
C ALA A 203 2.00 -0.62 28.31
N VAL A 204 1.35 -1.45 29.12
CA VAL A 204 1.91 -1.93 30.39
C VAL A 204 1.93 -3.46 30.37
N PHE A 205 2.96 -4.04 30.89
CA PHE A 205 3.15 -5.47 30.85
C PHE A 205 3.83 -6.00 32.11
N GLY A 206 3.62 -7.30 32.36
CA GLY A 206 4.33 -8.01 33.41
C GLY A 206 4.36 -9.51 33.10
N GLN A 207 5.42 -10.13 33.61
CA GLN A 207 5.61 -11.58 33.56
C GLN A 207 6.26 -12.07 34.82
N ILE A 208 5.89 -13.26 35.25
CA ILE A 208 6.54 -13.99 36.34
C ILE A 208 6.90 -15.40 35.85
N ASP A 209 8.13 -15.82 36.12
CA ASP A 209 8.59 -17.17 35.98
C ASP A 209 8.73 -17.75 37.41
N TRP A 210 7.96 -18.78 37.70
CA TRP A 210 7.91 -19.42 39.02
C TRP A 210 8.39 -20.85 38.92
N SER A 211 9.51 -21.13 39.58
CA SER A 211 10.03 -22.49 39.77
C SER A 211 9.23 -23.23 40.82
N ILE A 212 8.21 -23.97 40.38
CA ILE A 212 7.33 -24.79 41.25
C ILE A 212 8.17 -25.87 41.94
N SER A 213 9.13 -26.46 41.19
CA SER A 213 10.13 -27.40 41.70
C SER A 213 11.46 -27.17 40.96
N GLU A 214 12.49 -27.95 41.30
CA GLU A 214 13.79 -27.90 40.56
C GLU A 214 13.64 -28.29 39.10
N SER A 215 12.64 -29.08 38.74
CA SER A 215 12.41 -29.57 37.37
C SER A 215 11.19 -28.92 36.72
N LEU A 216 10.42 -28.08 37.36
CA LEU A 216 9.16 -27.55 36.84
C LEU A 216 9.06 -26.04 37.02
N THR A 217 8.91 -25.30 35.93
CA THR A 217 8.71 -23.85 35.92
C THR A 217 7.41 -23.47 35.24
N ALA A 218 6.62 -22.63 35.89
CA ALA A 218 5.47 -21.97 35.27
C ALA A 218 5.80 -20.52 34.93
N THR A 219 5.43 -20.09 33.71
CA THR A 219 5.51 -18.70 33.27
C THR A 219 4.10 -18.16 33.05
N LEU A 220 3.81 -16.99 33.63
CA LEU A 220 2.57 -16.26 33.41
C LEU A 220 2.91 -14.84 33.03
N GLY A 221 2.35 -14.32 31.94
CA GLY A 221 2.55 -12.95 31.49
C GLY A 221 1.25 -12.33 30.96
N ALA A 222 1.14 -11.04 31.13
CA ALA A 222 0.04 -10.23 30.56
C ALA A 222 0.56 -8.89 30.07
N ARG A 223 -0.10 -8.36 29.04
CA ARG A 223 0.14 -7.03 28.48
C ARG A 223 -1.19 -6.40 28.15
N PHE A 224 -1.38 -5.17 28.57
CA PHE A 224 -2.41 -4.27 28.08
C PHE A 224 -1.77 -3.30 27.10
N THR A 225 -2.40 -3.10 25.95
CA THR A 225 -1.97 -2.16 24.92
C THR A 225 -3.15 -1.28 24.56
N ASP A 226 -2.90 0.02 24.39
CA ASP A 226 -3.84 1.03 23.89
C ASP A 226 -3.16 1.76 22.73
N GLU A 227 -3.83 1.85 21.58
CA GLU A 227 -3.29 2.44 20.37
C GLU A 227 -4.30 3.37 19.71
N THR A 228 -3.79 4.48 19.21
CA THR A 228 -4.55 5.43 18.40
C THR A 228 -3.83 5.64 17.09
N LYS A 229 -4.53 5.46 15.96
CA LYS A 229 -4.07 5.82 14.63
C LYS A 229 -4.97 6.87 14.03
N LYS A 230 -4.38 7.94 13.54
CA LYS A 230 -5.07 8.99 12.79
C LYS A 230 -4.54 8.99 11.38
N ILE A 231 -5.44 8.99 10.41
CA ILE A 231 -5.10 9.10 9.01
C ILE A 231 -5.77 10.32 8.40
N ASN A 232 -5.00 11.06 7.64
CA ASN A 232 -5.50 12.16 6.81
C ASN A 232 -4.95 11.97 5.41
N THR A 233 -5.82 11.97 4.41
CA THR A 233 -5.44 11.85 3.00
C THR A 233 -5.93 13.04 2.22
N VAL A 234 -5.16 13.42 1.21
CA VAL A 234 -5.57 14.40 0.21
C VAL A 234 -5.33 13.76 -1.15
N TYR A 235 -6.41 13.55 -1.88
CA TYR A 235 -6.38 13.01 -3.23
C TYR A 235 -6.68 14.11 -4.22
N THR A 236 -5.76 14.33 -5.16
CA THR A 236 -5.94 15.29 -6.24
C THR A 236 -5.62 14.63 -7.57
N GLN A 237 -6.28 15.08 -8.62
CA GLN A 237 -6.02 14.64 -9.99
C GLN A 237 -6.22 15.80 -10.95
N THR A 238 -5.64 15.67 -12.13
CA THR A 238 -6.00 16.60 -13.21
C THR A 238 -7.47 16.38 -13.56
N HIS A 239 -8.25 17.44 -13.61
CA HIS A 239 -9.67 17.40 -13.97
C HIS A 239 -9.95 16.79 -15.35
N ASN A 240 -8.92 16.60 -16.16
CA ASN A 240 -9.00 15.88 -17.45
C ASN A 240 -9.06 14.36 -17.27
N ALA A 241 -8.76 13.87 -16.08
CA ALA A 241 -8.67 12.43 -15.81
C ALA A 241 -10.04 11.73 -15.68
N GLY A 242 -11.12 12.35 -16.10
CA GLY A 242 -12.40 11.66 -16.07
C GLY A 242 -13.61 12.51 -15.74
N GLU A 243 -13.49 13.83 -15.79
CA GLU A 243 -14.66 14.70 -15.76
C GLU A 243 -14.96 15.24 -17.17
N PRO A 244 -15.60 14.43 -18.04
CA PRO A 244 -16.08 14.94 -19.30
C PRO A 244 -17.07 16.08 -18.99
N ASN A 245 -17.12 17.09 -19.86
CA ASN A 245 -18.12 18.14 -19.74
C ASN A 245 -19.51 17.56 -20.10
N PHE A 246 -20.11 16.85 -19.14
CA PHE A 246 -21.39 16.18 -19.33
C PHE A 246 -22.49 17.16 -19.78
N ALA A 247 -22.49 18.39 -19.28
CA ALA A 247 -23.46 19.38 -19.68
C ALA A 247 -23.38 19.68 -21.18
N ALA A 248 -22.15 19.83 -21.69
CA ALA A 248 -21.94 20.05 -23.11
C ALA A 248 -22.28 18.80 -23.97
N ILE A 249 -21.95 17.61 -23.47
CA ILE A 249 -22.24 16.34 -24.17
C ILE A 249 -23.74 16.12 -24.26
N ILE A 250 -24.48 16.25 -23.17
CA ILE A 250 -25.91 16.04 -23.14
C ILE A 250 -26.61 17.17 -23.90
N GLY A 251 -26.16 18.42 -23.81
CA GLY A 251 -26.65 19.52 -24.62
C GLY A 251 -26.55 19.23 -26.11
N TYR A 252 -25.44 18.65 -26.55
CA TYR A 252 -25.26 18.21 -27.94
C TYR A 252 -26.22 17.07 -28.30
N LEU A 253 -26.32 16.01 -27.48
CA LEU A 253 -27.17 14.86 -27.75
C LEU A 253 -28.67 15.20 -27.80
N LEU A 254 -29.12 16.12 -26.97
CA LEU A 254 -30.51 16.55 -26.92
C LEU A 254 -30.79 17.78 -27.80
N GLY A 255 -29.79 18.37 -28.43
CA GLY A 255 -29.93 19.60 -29.18
C GLY A 255 -30.33 20.83 -28.31
N VAL A 256 -30.05 20.77 -27.00
CA VAL A 256 -30.42 21.81 -26.03
C VAL A 256 -29.17 22.31 -25.33
N PRO A 257 -28.81 23.60 -25.45
CA PRO A 257 -27.70 24.17 -24.69
C PRO A 257 -28.10 24.38 -23.21
N GLY A 258 -27.22 24.09 -22.30
CA GLY A 258 -27.35 24.45 -20.87
C GLY A 258 -28.31 23.57 -20.05
N ILE A 259 -28.10 22.28 -20.02
CA ILE A 259 -28.89 21.34 -19.19
C ILE A 259 -28.57 21.56 -17.71
N PRO A 260 -29.59 21.65 -16.84
CA PRO A 260 -29.40 21.75 -15.41
C PRO A 260 -28.64 20.54 -14.82
N ALA A 261 -27.85 20.79 -13.78
CA ALA A 261 -26.98 19.76 -13.18
C ALA A 261 -27.77 18.57 -12.58
N ASP A 262 -28.98 18.79 -12.12
CA ASP A 262 -29.88 17.76 -11.56
C ASP A 262 -30.34 16.74 -12.61
N VAL A 263 -30.39 17.14 -13.88
CA VAL A 263 -30.70 16.23 -14.99
C VAL A 263 -29.45 15.40 -15.37
N LEU A 264 -28.26 15.86 -15.01
CA LEU A 264 -26.99 15.20 -15.32
C LEU A 264 -26.66 14.06 -14.34
N ILE A 265 -27.12 14.15 -13.10
CA ILE A 265 -26.80 13.18 -12.05
C ILE A 265 -27.08 11.73 -12.46
N PRO A 266 -28.25 11.38 -13.05
CA PRO A 266 -28.49 10.01 -13.48
C PRO A 266 -27.56 9.52 -14.58
N VAL A 267 -27.08 10.42 -15.44
CA VAL A 267 -26.18 10.09 -16.55
C VAL A 267 -24.74 9.91 -16.06
N THR A 268 -24.30 10.73 -15.10
CA THR A 268 -22.97 10.61 -14.50
C THR A 268 -22.83 9.35 -13.62
N GLN A 269 -23.94 8.79 -13.17
CA GLN A 269 -24.00 7.54 -12.42
C GLN A 269 -24.13 6.30 -13.30
N ASP A 270 -24.25 6.47 -14.62
CA ASP A 270 -24.31 5.34 -15.54
C ASP A 270 -22.97 4.59 -15.53
N PRO A 271 -22.97 3.25 -15.31
CA PRO A 271 -21.75 2.43 -15.33
C PRO A 271 -20.96 2.54 -16.64
N GLY A 272 -21.60 2.84 -17.75
CA GLY A 272 -20.93 3.08 -19.05
C GLY A 272 -19.98 4.29 -19.01
N TRP A 273 -20.26 5.28 -18.17
CA TRP A 273 -19.37 6.43 -18.00
C TRP A 273 -18.25 6.18 -17.00
N ALA A 274 -18.42 5.21 -16.10
CA ALA A 274 -17.35 4.79 -15.20
C ALA A 274 -16.15 4.18 -15.95
N ALA A 275 -16.36 3.65 -17.15
CA ALA A 275 -15.29 3.17 -18.02
C ALA A 275 -14.29 4.27 -18.45
N TYR A 276 -14.67 5.56 -18.33
CA TYR A 276 -13.77 6.69 -18.58
C TYR A 276 -12.91 7.07 -17.39
N GLN A 277 -13.25 6.59 -16.22
CA GLN A 277 -12.49 6.83 -15.02
C GLN A 277 -11.50 5.69 -14.84
N TYR A 278 -10.30 5.86 -15.40
CA TYR A 278 -9.22 4.93 -15.09
C TYR A 278 -8.94 4.97 -13.59
N ALA A 279 -9.04 3.81 -12.94
CA ALA A 279 -8.95 3.71 -11.48
C ALA A 279 -7.80 4.51 -10.84
N PRO A 280 -6.58 4.52 -11.42
CA PRO A 280 -5.47 5.31 -10.87
C PRO A 280 -5.69 6.83 -10.93
N PHE A 281 -6.58 7.32 -11.81
CA PHE A 281 -6.82 8.75 -12.06
C PHE A 281 -8.25 9.17 -11.68
N ALA A 282 -9.06 8.24 -11.17
CA ALA A 282 -10.43 8.53 -10.78
C ALA A 282 -10.48 9.49 -9.58
N PRO A 283 -11.44 10.43 -9.55
CA PRO A 283 -11.70 11.23 -8.37
C PRO A 283 -11.93 10.35 -7.14
N ARG A 284 -11.42 10.78 -6.00
CA ARG A 284 -11.59 10.09 -4.73
C ARG A 284 -11.78 11.10 -3.61
N ASP A 285 -12.67 10.77 -2.68
CA ASP A 285 -12.89 11.57 -1.48
C ASP A 285 -11.68 11.47 -0.54
N ASN A 286 -11.32 12.59 0.07
CA ASN A 286 -10.32 12.63 1.11
C ASN A 286 -10.81 11.83 2.33
N VAL A 287 -9.90 11.09 2.94
CA VAL A 287 -10.16 10.34 4.17
C VAL A 287 -9.59 11.11 5.35
N ASN A 288 -10.39 11.29 6.38
CA ASN A 288 -9.96 11.77 7.69
C ASN A 288 -10.59 10.87 8.73
N ASP A 289 -9.81 9.94 9.25
CA ASP A 289 -10.31 8.90 10.14
C ASP A 289 -9.40 8.71 11.34
N LYS A 290 -9.99 8.19 12.41
CA LYS A 290 -9.30 7.86 13.64
C LYS A 290 -9.72 6.47 14.09
N LEU A 291 -8.73 5.61 14.25
CA LEU A 291 -8.90 4.27 14.79
C LEU A 291 -8.33 4.23 16.20
N GLU A 292 -9.13 3.79 17.16
CA GLU A 292 -8.75 3.55 18.55
C GLU A 292 -8.96 2.06 18.85
N ASP A 293 -7.97 1.45 19.45
CA ASP A 293 -8.00 0.01 19.71
C ASP A 293 -7.25 -0.29 21.00
N ASP A 294 -7.86 -1.07 21.88
CA ASP A 294 -7.24 -1.53 23.14
C ASP A 294 -7.37 -3.04 23.29
N GLN A 295 -6.36 -3.67 23.86
CA GLN A 295 -6.35 -5.12 23.99
C GLN A 295 -5.50 -5.61 25.15
N VAL A 296 -6.00 -6.66 25.79
CA VAL A 296 -5.23 -7.47 26.74
C VAL A 296 -4.76 -8.75 26.05
N THR A 297 -3.47 -8.98 26.09
CA THR A 297 -2.85 -10.22 25.64
C THR A 297 -2.14 -10.91 26.78
N GLY A 298 -1.97 -12.22 26.69
CA GLY A 298 -1.33 -12.96 27.76
C GLY A 298 -0.64 -14.22 27.26
N THR A 299 0.21 -14.76 28.14
CA THR A 299 0.89 -16.05 27.93
C THR A 299 0.85 -16.86 29.20
N ALA A 300 0.68 -18.17 29.05
CA ALA A 300 0.88 -19.15 30.07
C ALA A 300 1.74 -20.28 29.52
N LYS A 301 2.81 -20.63 30.21
CA LYS A 301 3.73 -21.67 29.80
C LYS A 301 4.11 -22.54 30.99
N LEU A 302 4.18 -23.84 30.78
CA LEU A 302 4.72 -24.80 31.72
C LEU A 302 5.93 -25.48 31.09
N THR A 303 7.07 -25.42 31.76
CA THR A 303 8.34 -26.01 31.29
C THR A 303 8.80 -27.06 32.27
N TRP A 304 9.08 -28.27 31.77
CA TRP A 304 9.52 -29.41 32.57
C TRP A 304 10.89 -29.91 32.09
N TYR A 305 11.77 -30.11 33.03
CA TYR A 305 13.12 -30.66 32.84
C TYR A 305 13.17 -32.07 33.45
N PRO A 306 12.77 -33.14 32.68
CA PRO A 306 12.68 -34.48 33.23
C PRO A 306 14.02 -35.07 33.66
N VAL A 307 15.07 -34.77 32.89
CA VAL A 307 16.47 -35.15 33.17
C VAL A 307 17.39 -34.06 32.62
N GLU A 308 18.66 -34.11 33.03
CA GLU A 308 19.67 -33.18 32.54
C GLU A 308 19.76 -33.20 31.00
N GLY A 309 19.80 -32.02 30.37
CA GLY A 309 19.87 -31.89 28.92
C GLY A 309 18.54 -32.08 28.17
N GLN A 310 17.43 -32.38 28.85
CA GLN A 310 16.09 -32.46 28.23
C GLN A 310 15.12 -31.45 28.81
N MET A 311 14.36 -30.81 27.90
CA MET A 311 13.32 -29.86 28.24
C MET A 311 12.06 -30.17 27.41
N VAL A 312 10.91 -30.18 28.06
CA VAL A 312 9.59 -30.23 27.43
C VAL A 312 8.79 -29.04 27.89
N TYR A 313 8.05 -28.40 27.02
CA TYR A 313 7.16 -27.32 27.41
C TYR A 313 5.83 -27.35 26.66
N ALA A 314 4.82 -26.79 27.29
CA ALA A 314 3.54 -26.45 26.68
C ALA A 314 3.23 -24.98 26.93
N SER A 315 2.72 -24.28 25.93
CA SER A 315 2.36 -22.87 26.05
C SER A 315 1.07 -22.52 25.35
N TYR A 316 0.35 -21.57 25.92
CA TYR A 316 -0.79 -20.90 25.30
C TYR A 316 -0.53 -19.40 25.35
N SER A 317 -0.70 -18.71 24.22
CA SER A 317 -0.53 -17.27 24.12
C SER A 317 -1.60 -16.67 23.23
N THR A 318 -2.07 -15.48 23.59
CA THR A 318 -2.91 -14.65 22.76
C THR A 318 -2.06 -13.56 22.11
N GLY A 319 -2.33 -13.25 20.87
CA GLY A 319 -1.68 -12.18 20.11
C GLY A 319 -2.67 -11.08 19.74
N TYR A 320 -2.14 -9.92 19.43
CA TYR A 320 -2.88 -8.76 18.99
C TYR A 320 -2.19 -8.07 17.82
N LYS A 321 -3.00 -7.59 16.91
CA LYS A 321 -2.59 -6.69 15.83
C LYS A 321 -3.66 -5.63 15.68
N SER A 322 -3.31 -4.38 15.89
CA SER A 322 -4.26 -3.28 15.73
C SER A 322 -4.73 -3.14 14.29
N GLY A 323 -5.94 -2.63 14.13
CA GLY A 323 -6.50 -2.29 12.84
C GLY A 323 -5.64 -1.28 12.07
N GLY A 324 -5.92 -1.15 10.79
CA GLY A 324 -5.28 -0.19 9.91
C GLY A 324 -6.23 0.26 8.82
N THR A 325 -5.93 1.40 8.23
CA THR A 325 -6.69 1.97 7.11
C THR A 325 -5.94 1.71 5.82
N ASN A 326 -6.65 1.29 4.77
CA ASN A 326 -6.07 1.20 3.45
C ASN A 326 -6.17 2.58 2.78
N ALA A 327 -5.02 3.16 2.47
CA ALA A 327 -4.90 4.47 1.84
C ALA A 327 -4.64 4.40 0.34
N ASP A 328 -4.48 3.20 -0.24
CA ASP A 328 -4.37 3.04 -1.68
C ASP A 328 -5.68 3.38 -2.39
N ARG A 329 -5.57 3.82 -3.65
CA ARG A 329 -6.73 3.98 -4.53
C ARG A 329 -7.34 2.62 -4.84
N ILE A 330 -8.27 2.17 -4.00
CA ILE A 330 -9.08 0.99 -4.25
C ILE A 330 -10.34 1.42 -4.96
N TRP A 331 -10.74 0.68 -5.97
CA TRP A 331 -11.97 0.89 -6.68
C TRP A 331 -13.17 0.48 -5.80
N ASP A 332 -13.92 1.45 -5.31
CA ASP A 332 -15.13 1.21 -4.51
C ASP A 332 -16.32 0.71 -5.36
N TYR A 333 -16.12 0.51 -6.66
CA TYR A 333 -17.17 0.13 -7.61
C TYR A 333 -17.29 -1.38 -7.89
N LEU A 334 -16.51 -2.22 -7.23
CA LEU A 334 -16.79 -3.65 -7.27
C LEU A 334 -17.95 -3.92 -6.32
N PRO A 335 -19.13 -4.37 -6.81
CA PRO A 335 -20.21 -4.80 -5.93
C PRO A 335 -19.66 -5.92 -5.04
N GLN A 336 -19.80 -5.72 -3.73
CA GLN A 336 -19.49 -6.71 -2.70
C GLN A 336 -20.39 -7.93 -2.81
#